data_7598dc3e35100f0ea88528a96bf4a7d6
#
_entry.id   7598dc3e35100f0ea88528a96bf4a7d6
#
_cell.length_a   1.000
_cell.length_b   1.000
_cell.length_c   1.000
_cell.angle_alpha   90.00
_cell.angle_beta   90.00
_cell.angle_gamma   90.00
#
_symmetry.space_group_name_H-M   'P 1'
#
loop_
_entity.id
_entity.type
_entity.pdbx_description
1 polymer ?
#
loop_
_entity_poly.entity_id
_entity_poly.type
_entity_poly.pdbx_seq_one_letter_code
_entity_poly.pdbx_strand_id
1 'polypeptide(L)'
;QMKNNFLCPPYPGCFEFIGDQNTENCEHYFCPYGYTEIEEECYYEKDLLVLKDFIRLNKSLSDRKPLEIGVQKWKNMRLDFLYLGVNELNVFPESICSIAHNLSTLNISQNNVCPPYPICVEDFVGEQNTSECP
;
A
#
# COMPACT_ATOMS: atom_id res chain seq x y z
N GLN A 1 11.54 23.76 -23.81
CA GLN A 1 12.15 24.55 -22.74
C GLN A 1 11.26 24.54 -21.50
N MET A 2 11.83 24.06 -20.41
CA MET A 2 11.07 23.91 -19.17
C MET A 2 11.46 24.92 -18.09
N LYS A 3 12.24 25.93 -18.50
CA LYS A 3 12.67 26.95 -17.58
C LYS A 3 11.50 27.72 -16.99
N ASN A 4 11.54 27.95 -15.71
CA ASN A 4 10.54 28.71 -14.99
C ASN A 4 9.20 27.98 -14.86
N ASN A 5 9.13 26.72 -15.26
CA ASN A 5 7.98 25.90 -14.94
C ASN A 5 8.09 25.48 -13.49
N PHE A 6 7.00 25.06 -12.91
CA PHE A 6 6.97 24.67 -11.50
C PHE A 6 7.10 23.17 -11.35
N LEU A 7 8.13 22.62 -12.00
CA LEU A 7 8.40 21.19 -11.91
C LEU A 7 9.24 20.92 -10.68
N CYS A 8 8.75 20.04 -9.85
CA CYS A 8 9.43 19.67 -8.62
C CYS A 8 10.14 18.34 -8.78
N PRO A 9 11.34 18.19 -8.18
CA PRO A 9 12.00 16.88 -8.24
C PRO A 9 11.22 15.82 -7.47
N PRO A 10 11.36 14.54 -7.83
CA PRO A 10 12.22 14.06 -8.91
C PRO A 10 11.59 14.32 -10.28
N TYR A 11 12.41 14.69 -11.23
CA TYR A 11 11.94 14.91 -12.58
C TYR A 11 11.95 13.62 -13.35
N PRO A 12 11.06 13.46 -14.35
CA PRO A 12 11.19 12.34 -15.27
C PRO A 12 12.55 12.36 -15.96
N GLY A 13 13.08 11.18 -16.26
CA GLY A 13 14.41 11.10 -16.86
C GLY A 13 14.57 11.89 -18.15
N CYS A 14 13.49 12.03 -18.90
CA CYS A 14 13.53 12.80 -20.15
C CYS A 14 13.68 14.30 -19.94
N PHE A 15 13.63 14.77 -18.71
CA PHE A 15 13.74 16.19 -18.39
C PHE A 15 15.01 16.52 -17.63
N GLU A 16 16.05 15.76 -17.80
CA GLU A 16 17.27 16.02 -17.05
C GLU A 16 17.94 17.35 -17.39
N PHE A 17 17.56 17.97 -18.51
CA PHE A 17 18.08 19.26 -18.91
C PHE A 17 17.06 20.39 -18.73
N ILE A 18 16.26 20.27 -17.71
CA ILE A 18 15.22 21.24 -17.45
C ILE A 18 15.80 22.63 -17.18
N GLY A 19 16.96 22.71 -16.57
CA GLY A 19 17.61 23.98 -16.31
C GLY A 19 17.10 24.64 -15.05
N ASP A 20 16.99 25.98 -15.12
CA ASP A 20 16.65 26.75 -13.94
C ASP A 20 15.16 26.71 -13.63
N GLN A 21 14.74 25.67 -13.01
CA GLN A 21 13.35 25.55 -12.60
C GLN A 21 13.12 26.34 -11.33
N ASN A 22 11.94 26.93 -11.24
CA ASN A 22 11.53 27.57 -10.01
C ASN A 22 11.05 26.50 -9.05
N THR A 23 11.86 26.19 -8.05
CA THR A 23 11.54 25.15 -7.08
C THR A 23 11.02 25.71 -5.77
N GLU A 24 10.74 26.99 -5.71
CA GLU A 24 10.23 27.59 -4.48
C GLU A 24 8.90 27.00 -4.05
N ASN A 25 8.10 26.57 -5.03
CA ASN A 25 6.81 25.96 -4.75
C ASN A 25 6.92 24.45 -4.58
N CYS A 26 8.13 23.92 -4.52
CA CYS A 26 8.36 22.49 -4.33
C CYS A 26 8.65 22.19 -2.88
N GLU A 27 7.92 22.81 -1.98
CA GLU A 27 8.03 22.55 -0.56
C GLU A 27 7.58 21.15 -0.21
N HIS A 28 6.69 20.63 -1.03
CA HIS A 28 6.18 19.31 -0.84
C HIS A 28 6.98 18.36 -1.71
N TYR A 29 7.33 17.25 -1.14
CA TYR A 29 8.06 16.24 -1.85
C TYR A 29 7.20 15.70 -2.99
N PHE A 30 7.77 15.68 -4.20
CA PHE A 30 7.10 15.09 -5.35
C PHE A 30 7.57 13.66 -5.53
N CYS A 31 6.62 12.76 -5.52
CA CYS A 31 6.92 11.34 -5.67
C CYS A 31 7.05 10.95 -7.14
N PRO A 32 7.81 9.90 -7.43
CA PRO A 32 7.86 9.36 -8.79
C PRO A 32 6.48 8.98 -9.29
N TYR A 33 6.34 8.86 -10.61
CA TYR A 33 5.09 8.43 -11.21
C TYR A 33 4.69 7.07 -10.64
N GLY A 34 3.43 6.93 -10.28
CA GLY A 34 2.93 5.70 -9.68
C GLY A 34 3.07 5.64 -8.17
N TYR A 35 3.56 6.71 -7.56
CA TYR A 35 3.71 6.81 -6.11
C TYR A 35 2.92 8.00 -5.59
N THR A 36 2.46 7.88 -4.37
CA THR A 36 1.66 8.91 -3.71
C THR A 36 2.40 9.46 -2.51
N GLU A 37 2.37 10.76 -2.35
CA GLU A 37 3.00 11.41 -1.20
C GLU A 37 2.02 11.43 -0.03
N ILE A 38 2.48 10.99 1.13
CA ILE A 38 1.74 11.09 2.38
C ILE A 38 2.73 11.56 3.44
N GLU A 39 2.50 12.75 3.96
CA GLU A 39 3.36 13.33 5.00
C GLU A 39 4.85 13.30 4.62
N GLU A 40 5.12 13.72 3.39
CA GLU A 40 6.48 13.88 2.87
C GLU A 40 7.22 12.57 2.60
N GLU A 41 6.49 11.48 2.55
CA GLU A 41 7.04 10.18 2.17
C GLU A 41 6.30 9.66 0.96
N CYS A 42 6.99 8.91 0.13
CA CYS A 42 6.38 8.33 -1.08
C CYS A 42 6.01 6.88 -0.87
N TYR A 43 4.84 6.52 -1.35
CA TYR A 43 4.33 5.15 -1.22
C TYR A 43 3.79 4.68 -2.56
N TYR A 44 4.12 3.46 -2.93
CA TYR A 44 3.64 2.90 -4.21
C TYR A 44 2.12 2.79 -4.19
N GLU A 45 1.48 3.37 -5.20
CA GLU A 45 0.02 3.46 -5.22
C GLU A 45 -0.68 2.11 -5.18
N LYS A 46 -0.12 1.11 -5.85
CA LYS A 46 -0.74 -0.22 -5.85
C LYS A 46 -0.67 -0.89 -4.49
N ASP A 47 0.40 -0.63 -3.74
CA ASP A 47 0.48 -1.14 -2.37
C ASP A 47 -0.56 -0.46 -1.50
N LEU A 48 -0.69 0.86 -1.65
CA LEU A 48 -1.71 1.60 -0.90
C LEU A 48 -3.13 1.14 -1.25
N LEU A 49 -3.35 0.84 -2.52
CA LEU A 49 -4.67 0.39 -2.97
C LEU A 49 -5.08 -0.91 -2.28
N VAL A 50 -4.13 -1.83 -2.11
CA VAL A 50 -4.42 -3.07 -1.39
C VAL A 50 -4.83 -2.79 0.05
N LEU A 51 -4.10 -1.88 0.71
CA LEU A 51 -4.45 -1.50 2.08
C LEU A 51 -5.83 -0.85 2.14
N LYS A 52 -6.14 -0.02 1.15
CA LYS A 52 -7.47 0.60 1.06
C LYS A 52 -8.56 -0.46 0.85
N ASP A 53 -8.25 -1.49 0.08
CA ASP A 53 -9.22 -2.57 -0.15
C ASP A 53 -9.47 -3.36 1.12
N PHE A 54 -8.44 -3.60 1.94
CA PHE A 54 -8.66 -4.21 3.25
C PHE A 54 -9.63 -3.38 4.07
N ILE A 55 -9.45 -2.08 4.08
CA ILE A 55 -10.32 -1.18 4.85
C ILE A 55 -11.73 -1.18 4.29
N ARG A 56 -11.86 -1.09 2.97
CA ARG A 56 -13.15 -1.03 2.31
C ARG A 56 -13.98 -2.28 2.53
N LEU A 57 -13.32 -3.42 2.55
CA LEU A 57 -14.00 -4.71 2.62
C LEU A 57 -14.18 -5.22 4.03
N ASN A 58 -13.54 -4.61 5.02
CA ASN A 58 -13.58 -5.11 6.39
C ASN A 58 -14.04 -4.03 7.35
N LYS A 59 -15.22 -4.24 7.91
CA LYS A 59 -15.85 -3.27 8.81
C LYS A 59 -14.97 -2.93 10.00
N SER A 60 -14.20 -3.91 10.49
CA SER A 60 -13.33 -3.70 11.63
C SER A 60 -12.25 -2.65 11.37
N LEU A 61 -11.98 -2.35 10.12
CA LEU A 61 -10.97 -1.36 9.74
C LEU A 61 -11.57 -0.07 9.19
N SER A 62 -12.89 0.08 9.20
CA SER A 62 -13.58 1.11 8.43
C SER A 62 -13.16 2.55 8.76
N ASP A 63 -12.67 2.80 9.97
CA ASP A 63 -12.28 4.14 10.39
C ASP A 63 -10.77 4.37 10.32
N ARG A 64 -10.05 3.44 9.76
CA ARG A 64 -8.59 3.52 9.73
C ARG A 64 -8.10 4.07 8.40
N LYS A 65 -6.92 4.67 8.45
CA LYS A 65 -6.22 5.10 7.24
C LYS A 65 -5.31 3.98 6.76
N PRO A 66 -4.97 3.94 5.46
CA PRO A 66 -4.18 2.83 4.92
C PRO A 66 -2.89 2.55 5.68
N LEU A 67 -2.17 3.59 6.09
CA LEU A 67 -0.89 3.40 6.78
C LEU A 67 -1.05 3.04 8.25
N GLU A 68 -2.28 3.02 8.75
CA GLU A 68 -2.56 2.74 10.16
C GLU A 68 -2.99 1.31 10.43
N ILE A 69 -3.26 0.52 9.40
CA ILE A 69 -3.76 -0.83 9.63
C ILE A 69 -2.61 -1.80 9.87
N GLY A 70 -2.75 -2.61 10.90
CA GLY A 70 -1.76 -3.61 11.23
C GLY A 70 -0.39 -3.04 11.53
N VAL A 71 0.61 -3.86 11.36
CA VAL A 71 2.01 -3.44 11.45
C VAL A 71 2.61 -3.52 10.05
N GLN A 72 3.23 -2.45 9.64
CA GLN A 72 3.74 -2.33 8.28
C GLN A 72 5.20 -1.89 8.31
N LYS A 73 5.95 -2.37 7.35
CA LYS A 73 7.29 -1.85 7.08
C LYS A 73 7.40 -1.61 5.59
N TRP A 74 7.92 -0.45 5.24
CA TRP A 74 8.08 -0.03 3.86
C TRP A 74 9.57 0.06 3.56
N LYS A 75 9.95 -0.41 2.39
CA LYS A 75 11.33 -0.41 1.95
C LYS A 75 11.40 0.06 0.52
N ASN A 76 12.21 1.09 0.27
CA ASN A 76 12.31 1.65 -1.07
C ASN A 76 10.94 2.04 -1.62
N MET A 77 10.12 2.65 -0.77
CA MET A 77 8.79 3.13 -1.13
C MET A 77 7.80 2.01 -1.46
N ARG A 78 8.14 0.76 -1.16
CA ARG A 78 7.27 -0.38 -1.39
C ARG A 78 6.94 -1.06 -0.06
N LEU A 79 5.74 -1.56 0.04
CA LEU A 79 5.35 -2.34 1.21
C LEU A 79 6.15 -3.63 1.23
N ASP A 80 6.82 -3.89 2.33
CA ASP A 80 7.71 -5.05 2.46
C ASP A 80 7.23 -6.02 3.53
N PHE A 81 6.61 -5.50 4.58
CA PHE A 81 6.15 -6.30 5.70
C PHE A 81 4.73 -5.88 6.03
N LEU A 82 3.83 -6.85 6.13
CA LEU A 82 2.44 -6.57 6.50
C LEU A 82 1.96 -7.62 7.48
N TYR A 83 1.61 -7.17 8.68
CA TYR A 83 1.03 -8.02 9.71
C TYR A 83 -0.38 -7.51 10.00
N LEU A 84 -1.37 -8.30 9.67
CA LEU A 84 -2.76 -8.00 9.92
C LEU A 84 -3.44 -9.09 10.73
N GLY A 85 -2.67 -9.84 11.50
CA GLY A 85 -3.24 -10.86 12.37
C GLY A 85 -4.10 -10.25 13.46
N VAL A 86 -5.10 -10.98 13.90
CA VAL A 86 -5.98 -10.59 14.98
C VAL A 86 -6.64 -9.23 14.75
N ASN A 87 -7.22 -9.05 13.55
CA ASN A 87 -7.89 -7.81 13.20
C ASN A 87 -9.37 -7.98 12.89
N GLU A 88 -9.91 -9.15 13.19
CA GLU A 88 -11.33 -9.45 12.95
C GLU A 88 -11.72 -9.23 11.49
N LEU A 89 -10.79 -9.54 10.59
CA LEU A 89 -11.07 -9.43 9.16
C LEU A 89 -12.06 -10.49 8.74
N ASN A 90 -12.91 -10.15 7.79
CA ASN A 90 -13.88 -11.09 7.22
C ASN A 90 -13.59 -11.42 5.77
N VAL A 91 -12.80 -10.59 5.10
CA VAL A 91 -12.51 -10.74 3.68
C VAL A 91 -11.06 -10.40 3.42
N PHE A 92 -10.41 -11.20 2.58
CA PHE A 92 -9.11 -10.85 2.03
C PHE A 92 -9.36 -10.30 0.63
N PRO A 93 -8.90 -9.08 0.33
CA PRO A 93 -9.12 -8.53 -1.01
C PRO A 93 -8.31 -9.29 -2.05
N GLU A 94 -8.90 -9.50 -3.21
CA GLU A 94 -8.20 -10.16 -4.32
C GLU A 94 -6.98 -9.36 -4.76
N SER A 95 -7.00 -8.04 -4.56
CA SER A 95 -5.88 -7.18 -4.93
C SER A 95 -4.60 -7.52 -4.18
N ILE A 96 -4.68 -8.26 -3.06
CA ILE A 96 -3.47 -8.71 -2.35
C ILE A 96 -2.56 -9.49 -3.28
N CYS A 97 -3.14 -10.14 -4.29
CA CYS A 97 -2.36 -10.93 -5.24
C CYS A 97 -1.42 -10.09 -6.09
N SER A 98 -1.72 -8.81 -6.26
CA SER A 98 -0.85 -7.95 -7.04
C SER A 98 0.45 -7.60 -6.31
N ILE A 99 0.48 -7.75 -4.99
CA ILE A 99 1.67 -7.38 -4.21
C ILE A 99 2.24 -8.51 -3.36
N ALA A 100 1.52 -9.61 -3.22
CA ALA A 100 1.93 -10.69 -2.32
C ALA A 100 3.36 -11.18 -2.59
N HIS A 101 3.74 -11.25 -3.85
CA HIS A 101 5.06 -11.74 -4.23
C HIS A 101 6.18 -10.74 -3.90
N ASN A 102 5.84 -9.48 -3.63
CA ASN A 102 6.82 -8.47 -3.26
C ASN A 102 7.01 -8.34 -1.76
N LEU A 103 6.12 -8.94 -0.99
CA LEU A 103 6.21 -8.85 0.47
C LEU A 103 7.21 -9.88 0.98
N SER A 104 8.15 -9.44 1.79
CA SER A 104 9.05 -10.39 2.45
C SER A 104 8.33 -11.11 3.59
N THR A 105 7.32 -10.47 4.18
CA THR A 105 6.53 -11.08 5.24
C THR A 105 5.07 -10.65 5.10
N LEU A 106 4.19 -11.62 5.13
CA LEU A 106 2.75 -11.39 5.13
C LEU A 106 2.13 -12.30 6.19
N ASN A 107 1.49 -11.72 7.18
CA ASN A 107 0.77 -12.48 8.19
C ASN A 107 -0.65 -11.97 8.30
N ILE A 108 -1.59 -12.81 7.91
CA ILE A 108 -3.02 -12.48 7.95
C ILE A 108 -3.79 -13.51 8.77
N SER A 109 -3.09 -14.22 9.64
CA SER A 109 -3.70 -15.27 10.45
C SER A 109 -4.58 -14.72 11.56
N GLN A 110 -5.34 -15.60 12.19
CA GLN A 110 -6.17 -15.28 13.35
C GLN A 110 -7.19 -14.19 13.07
N ASN A 111 -7.82 -14.30 11.94
CA ASN A 111 -8.97 -13.48 11.56
C ASN A 111 -10.18 -14.38 11.39
N ASN A 112 -11.23 -13.87 10.77
CA ASN A 112 -12.49 -14.61 10.63
C ASN A 112 -12.86 -14.85 9.17
N VAL A 113 -11.87 -15.00 8.31
CA VAL A 113 -12.11 -15.10 6.88
C VAL A 113 -12.50 -16.52 6.51
N CYS A 114 -13.58 -16.64 5.77
CA CYS A 114 -14.09 -17.93 5.33
C CYS A 114 -13.49 -18.33 3.98
N PRO A 115 -13.19 -19.61 3.79
CA PRO A 115 -12.74 -20.06 2.48
C PRO A 115 -13.86 -19.89 1.44
N PRO A 116 -13.55 -19.80 0.15
CA PRO A 116 -12.21 -19.95 -0.40
C PRO A 116 -11.38 -18.69 -0.25
N TYR A 117 -10.05 -18.84 -0.21
CA TYR A 117 -9.12 -17.73 -0.09
C TYR A 117 -8.51 -17.40 -1.44
N PRO A 118 -8.05 -16.15 -1.64
CA PRO A 118 -7.28 -15.85 -2.85
C PRO A 118 -6.09 -16.81 -2.96
N ILE A 119 -5.87 -17.32 -4.15
CA ILE A 119 -4.87 -18.38 -4.36
C ILE A 119 -3.47 -17.95 -3.93
N CYS A 120 -3.17 -16.68 -4.15
CA CYS A 120 -1.83 -16.15 -3.85
C CYS A 120 -1.52 -16.10 -2.37
N VAL A 121 -2.51 -16.20 -1.50
CA VAL A 121 -2.30 -16.12 -0.05
C VAL A 121 -2.66 -17.40 0.69
N GLU A 122 -3.02 -18.44 -0.02
CA GLU A 122 -3.41 -19.70 0.65
C GLU A 122 -2.35 -20.18 1.63
N ASP A 123 -1.08 -19.98 1.31
CA ASP A 123 0.01 -20.40 2.19
C ASP A 123 0.21 -19.46 3.39
N PHE A 124 -0.46 -18.31 3.38
CA PHE A 124 -0.26 -17.28 4.40
C PHE A 124 -1.47 -17.10 5.31
N VAL A 125 -2.58 -17.78 5.02
CA VAL A 125 -3.80 -17.51 5.77
C VAL A 125 -3.73 -17.98 7.23
N GLY A 126 -2.91 -18.99 7.51
CA GLY A 126 -2.80 -19.52 8.86
C GLY A 126 -4.15 -19.94 9.41
N GLU A 127 -4.32 -19.80 10.71
CA GLU A 127 -5.56 -20.14 11.35
C GLU A 127 -6.58 -19.04 11.19
N GLN A 128 -7.79 -19.40 10.78
CA GLN A 128 -8.92 -18.48 10.69
C GLN A 128 -10.06 -19.04 11.53
N ASN A 129 -10.79 -18.17 12.18
CA ASN A 129 -11.99 -18.60 12.90
C ASN A 129 -13.12 -18.73 11.90
N THR A 130 -13.42 -19.96 11.52
CA THR A 130 -14.45 -20.26 10.52
C THR A 130 -15.77 -20.66 11.14
N SER A 131 -15.94 -20.49 12.43
CA SER A 131 -17.14 -20.94 13.13
C SER A 131 -18.42 -20.28 12.60
N GLU A 132 -18.31 -19.08 12.03
CA GLU A 132 -19.46 -18.38 11.49
C GLU A 132 -19.58 -18.54 9.97
N CYS A 133 -18.77 -19.39 9.36
CA CYS A 133 -18.80 -19.58 7.92
C CYS A 133 -19.98 -20.42 7.49
N PRO A 134 -20.60 -20.08 6.35
CA PRO A 134 -21.71 -20.88 5.82
C PRO A 134 -21.29 -22.27 5.38
#